data_910a22cfff5123b35687a6199761d3cb
#
_entry.id   910a22cfff5123b35687a6199761d3cb
#
_cell.length_a   1.000
_cell.length_b   1.000
_cell.length_c   1.000
_cell.angle_alpha   90.00
_cell.angle_beta   90.00
_cell.angle_gamma   90.00
#
_symmetry.space_group_name_H-M   'P 1'
#
loop_
_entity.id
_entity.type
_entity.pdbx_description
1 polymer ?
#
loop_
_entity_poly.entity_id
_entity_poly.type
_entity_poly.pdbx_seq_one_letter_code
_entity_poly.pdbx_strand_id
1 'polypeptide(L)'
;LYVGISSYSAERTAAAVAVARSLGTPLVIHQPAYSILNRWVEDGLTDVLEQEGVGAIAFTPLAQGLLTDKYLADGTADRPGRSSVSSDRLTDDALAALRSLNVIAQERGQTLAQMALQWVLRKPVVASALIGASRTSQIDENLAALDGPAFSTEEEERIDALSDALDVDLWAVSTQL
;
A
#
# COMPACT_ATOMS: atom_id res chain seq x y z
N LEU A 1 -13.87 -21.77 -12.06
CA LEU A 1 -14.19 -20.45 -11.51
C LEU A 1 -13.04 -19.48 -11.80
N TYR A 2 -12.64 -18.63 -10.89
CA TYR A 2 -11.60 -17.62 -11.08
C TYR A 2 -10.31 -18.01 -10.37
N VAL A 3 -9.17 -17.58 -10.92
CA VAL A 3 -7.84 -17.84 -10.37
C VAL A 3 -7.13 -16.50 -10.17
N GLY A 4 -6.41 -16.41 -9.07
CA GLY A 4 -5.53 -15.29 -8.75
C GLY A 4 -4.17 -15.78 -8.30
N ILE A 5 -3.21 -14.87 -8.31
CA ILE A 5 -1.84 -15.09 -7.82
C ILE A 5 -1.49 -14.02 -6.79
N SER A 6 -0.43 -14.23 -6.03
CA SER A 6 0.01 -13.29 -5.00
C SER A 6 1.53 -13.16 -4.99
N SER A 7 2.01 -11.94 -4.87
CA SER A 7 3.43 -11.58 -4.69
C SER A 7 4.37 -12.14 -5.77
N TYR A 8 3.91 -12.27 -7.01
CA TYR A 8 4.75 -12.60 -8.16
C TYR A 8 5.38 -11.32 -8.72
N SER A 9 6.63 -11.42 -9.17
CA SER A 9 7.27 -10.33 -9.93
C SER A 9 6.54 -10.07 -11.25
N ALA A 10 6.86 -8.96 -11.92
CA ALA A 10 6.33 -8.62 -13.24
C ALA A 10 6.55 -9.77 -14.24
N GLU A 11 7.78 -10.30 -14.32
CA GLU A 11 8.14 -11.40 -15.22
C GLU A 11 7.35 -12.68 -14.93
N ARG A 12 7.28 -13.07 -13.66
CA ARG A 12 6.53 -14.27 -13.24
C ARG A 12 5.04 -14.11 -13.45
N THR A 13 4.50 -12.92 -13.28
CA THR A 13 3.09 -12.60 -13.54
C THR A 13 2.78 -12.78 -15.01
N ALA A 14 3.59 -12.23 -15.92
CA ALA A 14 3.43 -12.39 -17.36
C ALA A 14 3.48 -13.88 -17.77
N ALA A 15 4.43 -14.64 -17.23
CA ALA A 15 4.55 -16.07 -17.49
C ALA A 15 3.33 -16.85 -16.97
N ALA A 16 2.85 -16.53 -15.76
CA ALA A 16 1.68 -17.16 -15.16
C ALA A 16 0.40 -16.88 -15.96
N VAL A 17 0.23 -15.65 -16.45
CA VAL A 17 -0.90 -15.27 -17.33
C VAL A 17 -0.87 -16.08 -18.62
N ALA A 18 0.28 -16.21 -19.26
CA ALA A 18 0.43 -16.97 -20.49
C ALA A 18 0.07 -18.47 -20.28
N VAL A 19 0.53 -19.08 -19.21
CA VAL A 19 0.21 -20.48 -18.85
C VAL A 19 -1.29 -20.62 -18.57
N ALA A 20 -1.85 -19.76 -17.72
CA ALA A 20 -3.27 -19.82 -17.35
C ALA A 20 -4.17 -19.67 -18.59
N ARG A 21 -3.82 -18.74 -19.48
CA ARG A 21 -4.54 -18.53 -20.76
C ARG A 21 -4.48 -19.76 -21.64
N SER A 22 -3.33 -20.42 -21.75
CA SER A 22 -3.19 -21.65 -22.55
C SER A 22 -4.01 -22.82 -22.02
N LEU A 23 -4.33 -22.81 -20.71
CA LEU A 23 -5.18 -23.80 -20.05
C LEU A 23 -6.67 -23.40 -20.04
N GLY A 24 -7.05 -22.29 -20.67
CA GLY A 24 -8.43 -21.80 -20.69
C GLY A 24 -8.93 -21.31 -19.33
N THR A 25 -8.03 -20.98 -18.40
CA THR A 25 -8.35 -20.50 -17.05
C THR A 25 -7.66 -19.16 -16.82
N PRO A 26 -8.24 -18.03 -17.26
CA PRO A 26 -7.58 -16.72 -17.17
C PRO A 26 -7.37 -16.29 -15.71
N LEU A 27 -6.24 -15.68 -15.44
CA LEU A 27 -6.00 -14.96 -14.19
C LEU A 27 -6.82 -13.69 -14.19
N VAL A 28 -7.48 -13.39 -13.07
CA VAL A 28 -8.31 -12.18 -12.95
C VAL A 28 -7.77 -11.20 -11.92
N ILE A 29 -6.93 -11.69 -10.97
CA ILE A 29 -6.47 -10.88 -9.86
C ILE A 29 -5.06 -11.25 -9.43
N HIS A 30 -4.27 -10.24 -9.06
CA HIS A 30 -3.00 -10.36 -8.37
C HIS A 30 -3.11 -9.71 -6.99
N GLN A 31 -2.60 -10.35 -5.94
CA GLN A 31 -2.63 -9.80 -4.58
C GLN A 31 -1.21 -9.45 -4.12
N PRO A 32 -0.73 -8.21 -4.30
CA PRO A 32 0.56 -7.75 -3.83
C PRO A 32 0.48 -6.98 -2.51
N ALA A 33 1.60 -6.94 -1.75
CA ALA A 33 1.80 -5.89 -0.75
C ALA A 33 2.02 -4.56 -1.48
N TYR A 34 1.22 -3.54 -1.15
CA TYR A 34 1.36 -2.22 -1.74
C TYR A 34 0.88 -1.12 -0.78
N SER A 35 1.72 -0.14 -0.58
CA SER A 35 1.46 1.04 0.26
C SER A 35 2.38 2.19 -0.15
N ILE A 36 2.19 3.37 0.41
CA ILE A 36 3.15 4.49 0.26
C ILE A 36 4.58 4.05 0.62
N LEU A 37 4.75 3.18 1.61
CA LEU A 37 6.06 2.74 2.12
C LEU A 37 6.59 1.46 1.46
N ASN A 38 5.82 0.81 0.59
CA ASN A 38 6.24 -0.40 -0.11
C ASN A 38 5.70 -0.34 -1.54
N ARG A 39 6.56 0.06 -2.47
CA ARG A 39 6.20 0.45 -3.85
C ARG A 39 6.76 -0.48 -4.93
N TRP A 40 7.30 -1.62 -4.56
CA TRP A 40 7.93 -2.57 -5.49
C TRP A 40 7.03 -2.93 -6.71
N VAL A 41 5.72 -2.87 -6.55
CA VAL A 41 4.77 -3.15 -7.63
C VAL A 41 4.87 -2.15 -8.80
N GLU A 42 5.36 -0.95 -8.53
CA GLU A 42 5.53 0.11 -9.52
C GLU A 42 6.73 -0.15 -10.44
N ASP A 43 7.62 -1.09 -10.07
CA ASP A 43 8.72 -1.55 -10.91
C ASP A 43 8.22 -2.62 -11.91
N GLY A 44 7.39 -2.19 -12.85
CA GLY A 44 6.91 -2.97 -13.99
C GLY A 44 5.72 -3.91 -13.72
N LEU A 45 5.38 -4.25 -12.45
CA LEU A 45 4.26 -5.14 -12.20
C LEU A 45 2.91 -4.48 -12.56
N THR A 46 2.72 -3.21 -12.21
CA THR A 46 1.50 -2.48 -12.58
C THR A 46 1.29 -2.45 -14.08
N ASP A 47 2.35 -2.26 -14.87
CA ASP A 47 2.29 -2.22 -16.32
C ASP A 47 1.89 -3.57 -16.91
N VAL A 48 2.46 -4.66 -16.39
CA VAL A 48 2.07 -6.02 -16.80
C VAL A 48 0.60 -6.31 -16.47
N LEU A 49 0.14 -5.92 -15.28
CA LEU A 49 -1.26 -6.13 -14.88
C LEU A 49 -2.22 -5.37 -15.79
N GLU A 50 -1.91 -4.12 -16.13
CA GLU A 50 -2.70 -3.31 -17.06
C GLU A 50 -2.73 -3.91 -18.45
N GLN A 51 -1.57 -4.32 -18.99
CA GLN A 51 -1.46 -4.94 -20.32
C GLN A 51 -2.22 -6.25 -20.41
N GLU A 52 -2.21 -7.05 -19.37
CA GLU A 52 -2.87 -8.36 -19.35
C GLU A 52 -4.33 -8.32 -18.88
N GLY A 53 -4.84 -7.16 -18.44
CA GLY A 53 -6.20 -6.99 -17.94
C GLY A 53 -6.44 -7.70 -16.62
N VAL A 54 -5.42 -7.78 -15.77
CA VAL A 54 -5.46 -8.41 -14.43
C VAL A 54 -5.54 -7.31 -13.37
N GLY A 55 -6.54 -7.37 -12.49
CA GLY A 55 -6.67 -6.40 -11.40
C GLY A 55 -5.72 -6.70 -10.23
N ALA A 56 -5.47 -5.70 -9.39
CA ALA A 56 -4.72 -5.87 -8.15
C ALA A 56 -5.62 -5.70 -6.92
N ILE A 57 -5.40 -6.52 -5.89
CA ILE A 57 -5.92 -6.32 -4.53
C ILE A 57 -4.72 -6.03 -3.63
N ALA A 58 -4.53 -4.76 -3.26
CA ALA A 58 -3.40 -4.36 -2.41
C ALA A 58 -3.61 -4.82 -0.98
N PHE A 59 -2.73 -5.67 -0.43
CA PHE A 59 -2.73 -5.96 0.99
C PHE A 59 -1.70 -5.09 1.72
N THR A 60 -1.89 -4.93 3.04
CA THR A 60 -1.10 -4.01 3.90
C THR A 60 -1.03 -2.56 3.40
N PRO A 61 -2.13 -1.96 2.90
CA PRO A 61 -2.10 -0.59 2.37
C PRO A 61 -1.75 0.46 3.44
N LEU A 62 -1.94 0.14 4.72
CA LEU A 62 -1.57 0.96 5.87
C LEU A 62 -0.21 0.58 6.48
N ALA A 63 0.62 -0.19 5.76
CA ALA A 63 1.96 -0.60 6.20
C ALA A 63 1.98 -1.14 7.64
N GLN A 64 1.09 -2.09 7.96
CA GLN A 64 0.92 -2.68 9.29
C GLN A 64 0.60 -1.66 10.40
N GLY A 65 0.00 -0.55 10.04
CA GLY A 65 -0.40 0.54 10.94
C GLY A 65 0.59 1.67 11.07
N LEU A 66 1.72 1.66 10.34
CA LEU A 66 2.64 2.81 10.27
C LEU A 66 1.96 4.04 9.67
N LEU A 67 1.12 3.84 8.67
CA LEU A 67 0.37 4.90 8.00
C LEU A 67 -0.97 5.20 8.72
N THR A 68 -0.93 5.26 10.05
CA THR A 68 -2.05 5.66 10.91
C THR A 68 -1.55 6.64 11.98
N ASP A 69 -2.46 7.19 12.77
CA ASP A 69 -2.15 8.08 13.89
C ASP A 69 -1.39 7.43 15.05
N LYS A 70 -1.30 6.09 15.04
CA LYS A 70 -0.71 5.29 16.11
C LYS A 70 0.71 5.70 16.52
N TYR A 71 1.51 6.17 15.57
CA TYR A 71 2.92 6.52 15.76
C TYR A 71 3.19 8.02 15.66
N LEU A 72 2.16 8.86 15.57
CA LEU A 72 2.31 10.30 15.37
C LEU A 72 2.53 11.07 16.68
N ALA A 73 2.02 10.55 17.82
CA ALA A 73 2.18 11.19 19.11
C ALA A 73 3.58 10.94 19.70
N ASP A 74 4.13 11.98 20.35
CA ASP A 74 5.42 11.87 21.00
C ASP A 74 5.42 10.78 22.09
N GLY A 75 6.51 10.00 22.17
CA GLY A 75 6.67 8.92 23.14
C GLY A 75 5.92 7.62 22.82
N THR A 76 5.36 7.48 21.60
CA THR A 76 4.61 6.27 21.22
C THR A 76 5.47 5.11 20.72
N ALA A 77 6.77 5.33 20.48
CA ALA A 77 7.70 4.27 20.04
C ALA A 77 7.82 3.09 21.04
N ASP A 78 7.47 3.31 22.31
CA ASP A 78 7.60 2.35 23.40
C ASP A 78 6.29 1.63 23.81
N ARG A 79 5.23 1.67 23.00
CA ARG A 79 3.98 0.96 23.36
C ARG A 79 4.09 -0.54 23.08
N PRO A 80 4.26 -1.40 24.09
CA PRO A 80 4.16 -2.84 23.93
C PRO A 80 2.71 -3.21 23.62
N GLY A 81 2.48 -3.85 22.50
CA GLY A 81 1.20 -4.45 22.21
C GLY A 81 0.79 -4.38 20.74
N ARG A 82 0.87 -5.51 20.04
CA ARG A 82 0.31 -5.77 18.68
C ARG A 82 0.87 -4.92 17.53
N SER A 83 2.09 -4.43 17.64
CA SER A 83 2.81 -3.94 16.48
C SER A 83 3.51 -5.13 15.81
N SER A 84 3.19 -5.41 14.56
CA SER A 84 3.94 -6.34 13.72
C SER A 84 5.22 -5.70 13.18
N VAL A 85 5.42 -4.40 13.42
CA VAL A 85 6.61 -3.65 13.03
C VAL A 85 7.61 -3.72 14.17
N SER A 86 8.82 -4.19 13.89
CA SER A 86 9.88 -4.25 14.87
C SER A 86 10.41 -2.85 15.22
N SER A 87 10.81 -2.65 16.46
CA SER A 87 11.24 -1.34 17.00
C SER A 87 12.48 -0.77 16.29
N ASP A 88 13.31 -1.61 15.71
CA ASP A 88 14.50 -1.24 14.92
C ASP A 88 14.16 -0.50 13.62
N ARG A 89 12.92 -0.62 13.13
CA ARG A 89 12.42 0.09 11.95
C ARG A 89 11.79 1.44 12.28
N LEU A 90 11.54 1.73 13.54
CA LEU A 90 10.98 3.00 14.03
C LEU A 90 12.09 3.98 14.41
N THR A 91 12.97 4.28 13.47
CA THR A 91 14.02 5.28 13.67
C THR A 91 13.43 6.68 13.79
N ASP A 92 14.20 7.63 14.35
CA ASP A 92 13.77 9.02 14.43
C ASP A 92 13.47 9.61 13.04
N ASP A 93 14.26 9.23 12.01
CA ASP A 93 14.05 9.66 10.63
C ASP A 93 12.74 9.08 10.07
N ALA A 94 12.44 7.81 10.34
CA ALA A 94 11.19 7.18 9.95
C ALA A 94 9.98 7.88 10.60
N LEU A 95 10.07 8.19 11.88
CA LEU A 95 9.02 8.93 12.60
C LEU A 95 8.86 10.35 12.05
N ALA A 96 9.96 11.03 11.71
CA ALA A 96 9.90 12.37 11.10
C ALA A 96 9.22 12.35 9.73
N ALA A 97 9.51 11.35 8.90
CA ALA A 97 8.88 11.19 7.60
C ALA A 97 7.38 10.84 7.73
N LEU A 98 6.99 9.97 8.68
CA LEU A 98 5.58 9.69 8.96
C LEU A 98 4.81 10.96 9.41
N ARG A 99 5.44 11.80 10.24
CA ARG A 99 4.85 13.10 10.63
C ARG A 99 4.71 14.03 9.43
N SER A 100 5.68 14.06 8.53
CA SER A 100 5.63 14.86 7.30
C SER A 100 4.52 14.36 6.35
N LEU A 101 4.34 13.05 6.19
CA LEU A 101 3.22 12.48 5.47
C LEU A 101 1.88 12.86 6.10
N ASN A 102 1.80 12.87 7.43
CA ASN A 102 0.58 13.30 8.13
C ASN A 102 0.27 14.79 7.91
N VAL A 103 1.28 15.65 7.77
CA VAL A 103 1.06 17.07 7.41
C VAL A 103 0.39 17.17 6.05
N ILE A 104 0.85 16.42 5.04
CA ILE A 104 0.22 16.38 3.72
C ILE A 104 -1.24 15.89 3.84
N ALA A 105 -1.50 14.85 4.62
CA ALA A 105 -2.85 14.36 4.84
C ALA A 105 -3.76 15.45 5.45
N GLN A 106 -3.28 16.19 6.45
CA GLN A 106 -4.03 17.27 7.09
C GLN A 106 -4.30 18.44 6.12
N GLU A 107 -3.35 18.81 5.27
CA GLU A 107 -3.54 19.83 4.22
C GLU A 107 -4.66 19.41 3.25
N ARG A 108 -4.84 18.10 3.03
CA ARG A 108 -5.91 17.52 2.22
C ARG A 108 -7.25 17.37 2.98
N GLY A 109 -7.30 17.69 4.27
CA GLY A 109 -8.47 17.45 5.13
C GLY A 109 -8.71 15.97 5.45
N GLN A 110 -7.68 15.12 5.38
CA GLN A 110 -7.73 13.68 5.59
C GLN A 110 -6.92 13.26 6.81
N THR A 111 -7.23 12.09 7.35
CA THR A 111 -6.28 11.38 8.23
C THR A 111 -5.18 10.75 7.39
N LEU A 112 -4.04 10.43 8.02
CA LEU A 112 -2.95 9.73 7.34
C LEU A 112 -3.41 8.39 6.74
N ALA A 113 -4.28 7.65 7.44
CA ALA A 113 -4.84 6.41 6.96
C ALA A 113 -5.73 6.59 5.71
N GLN A 114 -6.58 7.62 5.71
CA GLN A 114 -7.42 7.95 4.55
C GLN A 114 -6.59 8.32 3.34
N MET A 115 -5.59 9.20 3.52
CA MET A 115 -4.67 9.56 2.43
C MET A 115 -3.93 8.33 1.90
N ALA A 116 -3.42 7.46 2.78
CA ALA A 116 -2.69 6.25 2.38
C ALA A 116 -3.57 5.27 1.58
N LEU A 117 -4.82 5.07 1.98
CA LEU A 117 -5.77 4.21 1.26
C LEU A 117 -6.11 4.80 -0.12
N GLN A 118 -6.40 6.10 -0.16
CA GLN A 118 -6.69 6.78 -1.42
C GLN A 118 -5.48 6.75 -2.37
N TRP A 119 -4.26 6.92 -1.83
CA TRP A 119 -3.03 6.86 -2.60
C TRP A 119 -2.83 5.50 -3.28
N VAL A 120 -3.06 4.40 -2.56
CA VAL A 120 -3.00 3.04 -3.13
C VAL A 120 -4.04 2.87 -4.24
N LEU A 121 -5.26 3.36 -4.02
CA LEU A 121 -6.37 3.23 -4.96
C LEU A 121 -6.30 4.20 -6.15
N ARG A 122 -5.33 5.15 -6.18
CA ARG A 122 -5.17 6.09 -7.30
C ARG A 122 -4.77 5.41 -8.62
N LYS A 123 -4.14 4.23 -8.53
CA LYS A 123 -3.75 3.45 -9.70
C LYS A 123 -4.97 2.66 -10.23
N PRO A 124 -5.41 2.85 -11.49
CA PRO A 124 -6.60 2.20 -12.02
C PRO A 124 -6.57 0.66 -11.94
N VAL A 125 -5.38 0.08 -12.02
CA VAL A 125 -5.17 -1.38 -11.91
C VAL A 125 -5.46 -1.91 -10.51
N VAL A 126 -5.42 -1.08 -9.48
CA VAL A 126 -5.73 -1.46 -8.10
C VAL A 126 -7.24 -1.43 -7.89
N ALA A 127 -7.87 -2.57 -8.03
CA ALA A 127 -9.31 -2.73 -7.90
C ALA A 127 -9.80 -2.66 -6.45
N SER A 128 -8.94 -2.96 -5.46
CA SER A 128 -9.31 -2.96 -4.04
C SER A 128 -8.11 -2.83 -3.13
N ALA A 129 -8.30 -2.17 -1.98
CA ALA A 129 -7.38 -2.16 -0.85
C ALA A 129 -7.92 -3.08 0.25
N LEU A 130 -7.14 -4.07 0.67
CA LEU A 130 -7.50 -5.03 1.70
C LEU A 130 -7.15 -4.46 3.08
N ILE A 131 -8.16 -4.13 3.86
CA ILE A 131 -8.01 -3.56 5.21
C ILE A 131 -8.47 -4.53 6.28
N GLY A 132 -7.88 -4.39 7.48
CA GLY A 132 -8.35 -5.01 8.71
C GLY A 132 -8.91 -3.94 9.65
N ALA A 133 -10.07 -4.19 10.27
CA ALA A 133 -10.65 -3.31 11.26
C ALA A 133 -11.02 -4.10 12.51
N SER A 134 -10.79 -3.54 13.70
CA SER A 134 -11.21 -4.11 14.99
C SER A 134 -12.45 -3.42 15.57
N ARG A 135 -12.91 -2.33 14.95
CA ARG A 135 -14.08 -1.54 15.33
C ARG A 135 -14.81 -1.07 14.08
N THR A 136 -16.14 -0.94 14.16
CA THR A 136 -16.97 -0.45 13.05
C THR A 136 -16.60 0.97 12.63
N SER A 137 -16.26 1.86 13.58
CA SER A 137 -15.82 3.21 13.28
C SER A 137 -14.59 3.26 12.36
N GLN A 138 -13.68 2.29 12.46
CA GLN A 138 -12.54 2.21 11.56
C GLN A 138 -12.94 1.89 10.11
N ILE A 139 -14.02 1.14 9.93
CA ILE A 139 -14.55 0.87 8.58
C ILE A 139 -15.11 2.16 7.98
N ASP A 140 -15.90 2.90 8.77
CA ASP A 140 -16.48 4.18 8.34
C ASP A 140 -15.39 5.21 8.02
N GLU A 141 -14.37 5.32 8.89
CA GLU A 141 -13.20 6.18 8.68
C GLU A 141 -12.42 5.82 7.40
N ASN A 142 -12.21 4.52 7.15
CA ASN A 142 -11.50 4.06 5.97
C ASN A 142 -12.31 4.26 4.68
N LEU A 143 -13.64 4.09 4.72
CA LEU A 143 -14.51 4.35 3.58
C LEU A 143 -14.50 5.83 3.17
N ALA A 144 -14.38 6.74 4.12
CA ALA A 144 -14.26 8.17 3.85
C ALA A 144 -13.00 8.55 3.03
N ALA A 145 -12.03 7.64 2.91
CA ALA A 145 -10.89 7.82 2.00
C ALA A 145 -11.33 7.96 0.53
N LEU A 146 -12.48 7.39 0.14
CA LEU A 146 -12.98 7.44 -1.23
C LEU A 146 -13.56 8.82 -1.61
N ASP A 147 -13.90 9.64 -0.63
CA ASP A 147 -14.45 10.98 -0.83
C ASP A 147 -13.36 12.07 -0.90
N GLY A 148 -12.08 11.69 -0.74
CA GLY A 148 -10.97 12.63 -0.75
C GLY A 148 -10.72 13.24 -2.14
N PRO A 149 -10.11 14.45 -2.19
CA PRO A 149 -9.75 15.09 -3.46
C PRO A 149 -8.70 14.26 -4.22
N ALA A 150 -8.67 14.33 -5.55
CA ALA A 150 -7.60 13.74 -6.34
C ALA A 150 -6.23 14.30 -5.91
N PHE A 151 -5.18 13.50 -6.05
CA PHE A 151 -3.82 13.99 -5.79
C PHE A 151 -3.39 14.96 -6.89
N SER A 152 -2.73 16.04 -6.49
CA SER A 152 -1.98 16.90 -7.41
C SER A 152 -0.58 16.30 -7.65
N THR A 153 0.05 16.68 -8.76
CA THR A 153 1.43 16.28 -9.07
C THR A 153 2.40 16.67 -7.94
N GLU A 154 2.23 17.87 -7.37
CA GLU A 154 3.05 18.36 -6.25
C GLU A 154 2.90 17.48 -4.99
N GLU A 155 1.67 17.07 -4.68
CA GLU A 155 1.43 16.17 -3.54
C GLU A 155 2.07 14.79 -3.77
N GLU A 156 1.95 14.24 -4.98
CA GLU A 156 2.58 12.97 -5.33
C GLU A 156 4.10 13.05 -5.21
N GLU A 157 4.74 14.09 -5.75
CA GLU A 157 6.18 14.33 -5.64
C GLU A 157 6.65 14.44 -4.18
N ARG A 158 5.89 15.15 -3.33
CA ARG A 158 6.18 15.26 -1.90
C ARG A 158 6.06 13.92 -1.18
N ILE A 159 5.04 13.12 -1.50
CA ILE A 159 4.85 11.78 -0.94
C ILE A 159 5.97 10.86 -1.39
N ASP A 160 6.36 10.90 -2.66
CA ASP A 160 7.41 10.09 -3.25
C ASP A 160 8.75 10.33 -2.57
N ALA A 161 9.13 11.60 -2.39
CA ALA A 161 10.38 11.97 -1.72
C ALA A 161 10.44 11.49 -0.25
N LEU A 162 9.30 11.47 0.45
CA LEU A 162 9.22 10.98 1.83
C LEU A 162 9.22 9.44 1.89
N SER A 163 8.61 8.78 0.91
CA SER A 163 8.59 7.32 0.79
C SER A 163 9.99 6.76 0.56
N ASP A 164 10.76 7.35 -0.36
CA ASP A 164 12.12 6.92 -0.69
C ASP A 164 13.09 7.03 0.50
N ALA A 165 12.86 8.02 1.37
CA ALA A 165 13.67 8.20 2.58
C ALA A 165 13.42 7.11 3.66
N LEU A 166 12.31 6.37 3.56
CA LEU A 166 11.91 5.42 4.60
C LEU A 166 12.38 3.99 4.39
N ASP A 167 12.72 3.59 3.16
CA ASP A 167 13.19 2.24 2.74
C ASP A 167 12.59 1.09 3.59
N VAL A 168 11.27 1.11 3.78
CA VAL A 168 10.56 0.16 4.63
C VAL A 168 9.93 -0.94 3.76
N ASP A 169 10.76 -1.78 3.14
CA ASP A 169 10.24 -3.00 2.52
C ASP A 169 9.91 -4.04 3.61
N LEU A 170 8.65 -4.03 4.03
CA LEU A 170 8.13 -4.98 5.03
C LEU A 170 8.05 -6.42 4.47
N TRP A 171 8.19 -6.61 3.16
CA TRP A 171 7.93 -7.87 2.46
C TRP A 171 9.02 -8.24 1.45
N ALA A 172 10.24 -7.71 1.60
CA ALA A 172 11.38 -7.95 0.70
C ALA A 172 11.61 -9.43 0.34
N VAL A 173 11.30 -10.33 1.27
CA VAL A 173 11.46 -11.78 1.05
C VAL A 173 10.45 -12.32 0.03
N SER A 174 9.24 -11.75 -0.07
CA SER A 174 8.22 -12.22 -1.01
C SER A 174 8.45 -11.73 -2.44
N THR A 175 9.23 -10.67 -2.63
CA THR A 175 9.53 -10.10 -3.95
C THR A 175 10.72 -10.76 -4.63
N GLN A 176 11.51 -11.54 -3.89
CA GLN A 176 12.71 -12.24 -4.40
C GLN A 176 12.43 -13.70 -4.83
N LEU A 177 11.21 -14.19 -4.61
CA LEU A 177 10.77 -15.53 -5.01
C LEU A 177 10.03 -15.48 -6.34
#